data_1715d7cf1c3a89b1e2b6a81a896b9a0e
#
_entry.id   1715d7cf1c3a89b1e2b6a81a896b9a0e
#
_cell.length_a   1.000
_cell.length_b   1.000
_cell.length_c   1.000
_cell.angle_alpha   90.00
_cell.angle_beta   90.00
_cell.angle_gamma   90.00
#
_symmetry.space_group_name_H-M   'P 1'
#
loop_
_entity.id
_entity.type
_entity.pdbx_description
1 polymer ?
#
loop_
_entity_poly.entity_id
_entity_poly.type
_entity_poly.pdbx_seq_one_letter_code
_entity_poly.pdbx_strand_id
1 'polypeptide(L)'
;MPAVVADSSPLVYLARLGRLELLRILHQEILIPSGVWREVGIEGQHLAEGQALAQACAAGWVRVLTPGAASVPPDGELGRLDDGEREAIVLALELGALLVIDERDGRAVATRLGLRLTGTLGLLVEAKNRALIPSLRSELERLLVETNFRCAESLIQTALLEVGEISPH
;
A
#
# COMPACT_ATOMS: atom_id res chain seq x y z
N MET A 1 -14.73 5.83 9.74
CA MET A 1 -13.55 5.81 8.84
C MET A 1 -13.86 4.94 7.64
N PRO A 2 -13.53 5.37 6.43
CA PRO A 2 -13.68 4.52 5.26
C PRO A 2 -12.76 3.29 5.40
N ALA A 3 -13.17 2.18 4.82
CA ALA A 3 -12.34 0.99 4.76
C ALA A 3 -11.07 1.27 3.94
N VAL A 4 -10.00 0.56 4.24
CA VAL A 4 -8.71 0.66 3.55
C VAL A 4 -8.28 -0.72 3.11
N VAL A 5 -8.01 -0.88 1.82
CA VAL A 5 -7.53 -2.12 1.21
C VAL A 5 -6.08 -1.90 0.77
N ALA A 6 -5.20 -2.84 1.09
CA ALA A 6 -3.79 -2.75 0.71
C ALA A 6 -3.39 -3.89 -0.24
N ASP A 7 -2.64 -3.53 -1.28
CA ASP A 7 -1.95 -4.46 -2.16
C ASP A 7 -0.62 -4.90 -1.54
N SER A 8 0.04 -5.87 -2.17
CA SER A 8 1.26 -6.52 -1.67
C SER A 8 2.45 -5.57 -1.53
N SER A 9 2.76 -4.77 -2.56
CA SER A 9 3.99 -3.97 -2.58
C SER A 9 4.11 -2.97 -1.43
N PRO A 10 3.07 -2.18 -1.09
CA PRO A 10 3.15 -1.28 0.05
C PRO A 10 3.39 -2.01 1.38
N LEU A 11 2.77 -3.18 1.57
CA LEU A 11 2.97 -4.00 2.77
C LEU A 11 4.43 -4.45 2.89
N VAL A 12 5.00 -4.93 1.79
CA VAL A 12 6.41 -5.36 1.74
C VAL A 12 7.35 -4.20 2.01
N TYR A 13 7.15 -3.06 1.36
CA TYR A 13 8.01 -1.89 1.54
C TYR A 13 7.98 -1.37 2.97
N LEU A 14 6.80 -1.20 3.53
CA LEU A 14 6.67 -0.72 4.91
C LEU A 14 7.24 -1.72 5.91
N ALA A 15 7.02 -3.03 5.69
CA ALA A 15 7.59 -4.05 6.56
C ALA A 15 9.12 -4.06 6.53
N ARG A 16 9.71 -3.91 5.35
CA ARG A 16 11.18 -3.83 5.21
C ARG A 16 11.78 -2.59 5.86
N LEU A 17 11.05 -1.50 5.88
CA LEU A 17 11.44 -0.30 6.62
C LEU A 17 11.27 -0.44 8.14
N GLY A 18 10.62 -1.51 8.62
CA GLY A 18 10.20 -1.62 10.01
C GLY A 18 9.06 -0.65 10.35
N ARG A 19 8.25 -0.28 9.36
CA ARG A 19 7.21 0.75 9.47
C ARG A 19 5.80 0.23 9.17
N LEU A 20 5.58 -1.07 9.16
CA LEU A 20 4.25 -1.64 8.86
C LEU A 20 3.18 -1.10 9.82
N GLU A 21 3.55 -0.84 11.06
CA GLU A 21 2.67 -0.28 12.10
C GLU A 21 2.10 1.09 11.73
N LEU A 22 2.71 1.84 10.81
CA LEU A 22 2.16 3.10 10.33
C LEU A 22 0.76 2.93 9.75
N LEU A 23 0.50 1.81 9.08
CA LEU A 23 -0.84 1.52 8.54
C LEU A 23 -1.88 1.46 9.64
N ARG A 24 -1.55 0.81 10.76
CA ARG A 24 -2.44 0.74 11.92
C ARG A 24 -2.65 2.10 12.55
N ILE A 25 -1.59 2.88 12.73
CA ILE A 25 -1.66 4.20 13.36
C ILE A 25 -2.49 5.17 12.49
N LEU A 26 -2.29 5.12 11.16
CA LEU A 26 -2.99 6.00 10.23
C LEU A 26 -4.44 5.60 9.97
N HIS A 27 -4.73 4.30 9.93
CA HIS A 27 -6.02 3.79 9.44
C HIS A 27 -6.75 2.83 10.38
N GLN A 28 -6.15 2.40 11.48
CA GLN A 28 -6.67 1.49 12.50
C GLN A 28 -6.82 0.04 12.01
N GLU A 29 -7.52 -0.20 10.92
CA GLU A 29 -7.73 -1.52 10.35
C GLU A 29 -7.38 -1.51 8.86
N ILE A 30 -6.71 -2.56 8.41
CA ILE A 30 -6.36 -2.76 7.01
C ILE A 30 -6.98 -4.08 6.54
N LEU A 31 -7.60 -4.03 5.37
CA LEU A 31 -8.15 -5.20 4.70
C LEU A 31 -7.22 -5.59 3.57
N ILE A 32 -6.95 -6.89 3.45
CA ILE A 32 -6.15 -7.42 2.34
C ILE A 32 -6.91 -8.55 1.67
N PRO A 33 -6.85 -8.65 0.34
CA PRO A 33 -7.48 -9.78 -0.33
C PRO A 33 -6.69 -11.08 -0.12
N SER A 34 -7.36 -12.20 -0.32
CA SER A 34 -6.76 -13.53 -0.19
C SER A 34 -5.51 -13.73 -1.06
N GLY A 35 -5.48 -13.15 -2.27
CA GLY A 35 -4.30 -13.20 -3.14
C GLY A 35 -3.09 -12.50 -2.55
N VAL A 36 -3.26 -11.37 -1.89
CA VAL A 36 -2.19 -10.66 -1.19
C VAL A 36 -1.69 -11.47 0.02
N TRP A 37 -2.61 -12.02 0.79
CA TRP A 37 -2.23 -12.90 1.89
C TRP A 37 -1.42 -14.11 1.41
N ARG A 38 -1.84 -14.74 0.33
CA ARG A 38 -1.12 -15.87 -0.26
C ARG A 38 0.30 -15.48 -0.67
N GLU A 39 0.44 -14.38 -1.38
CA GLU A 39 1.75 -13.91 -1.87
C GLU A 39 2.68 -13.51 -0.73
N VAL A 40 2.25 -12.65 0.17
CA VAL A 40 3.12 -12.08 1.22
C VAL A 40 3.15 -12.95 2.47
N GLY A 41 2.00 -13.44 2.91
CA GLY A 41 1.88 -14.18 4.17
C GLY A 41 2.25 -15.64 4.04
N ILE A 42 1.79 -16.33 3.01
CA ILE A 42 2.01 -17.78 2.85
C ILE A 42 3.32 -18.05 2.10
N GLU A 43 3.43 -17.55 0.87
CA GLU A 43 4.64 -17.74 0.05
C GLU A 43 5.85 -17.05 0.66
N GLY A 44 5.65 -15.90 1.29
CA GLY A 44 6.68 -15.13 1.98
C GLY A 44 6.85 -15.44 3.47
N GLN A 45 6.28 -16.53 3.99
CA GLN A 45 6.26 -16.84 5.43
C GLN A 45 7.66 -16.95 6.08
N HIS A 46 8.68 -17.25 5.29
CA HIS A 46 10.07 -17.33 5.75
C HIS A 46 10.79 -15.99 5.70
N LEU A 47 10.18 -14.96 5.14
CA LEU A 47 10.72 -13.60 5.02
C LEU A 47 10.22 -12.72 6.17
N ALA A 48 10.99 -11.69 6.50
CA ALA A 48 10.64 -10.76 7.56
C ALA A 48 9.29 -10.07 7.31
N GLU A 49 9.01 -9.67 6.07
CA GLU A 49 7.74 -9.04 5.71
C GLU A 49 6.55 -9.98 5.84
N GLY A 50 6.71 -11.26 5.50
CA GLY A 50 5.65 -12.25 5.69
C GLY A 50 5.35 -12.50 7.17
N GLN A 51 6.38 -12.55 7.99
CA GLN A 51 6.25 -12.69 9.44
C GLN A 51 5.59 -11.47 10.07
N ALA A 52 5.97 -10.26 9.64
CA ALA A 52 5.35 -9.02 10.11
C ALA A 52 3.86 -8.96 9.76
N LEU A 53 3.49 -9.37 8.54
CA LEU A 53 2.09 -9.42 8.13
C LEU A 53 1.31 -10.46 8.93
N ALA A 54 1.87 -11.64 9.17
CA ALA A 54 1.24 -12.68 9.98
C ALA A 54 1.00 -12.20 11.42
N GLN A 55 1.94 -11.46 12.00
CA GLN A 55 1.77 -10.85 13.32
C GLN A 55 0.65 -9.81 13.33
N ALA A 56 0.55 -8.99 12.30
CA ALA A 56 -0.50 -7.99 12.16
C ALA A 56 -1.89 -8.65 12.05
N CYS A 57 -2.00 -9.74 11.31
CA CYS A 57 -3.22 -10.54 11.22
C CYS A 57 -3.58 -11.17 12.58
N ALA A 58 -2.60 -11.74 13.27
CA ALA A 58 -2.81 -12.33 14.60
C ALA A 58 -3.23 -11.29 15.62
N ALA A 59 -2.70 -10.06 15.51
CA ALA A 59 -3.10 -8.92 16.36
C ALA A 59 -4.48 -8.35 16.01
N GLY A 60 -5.07 -8.77 14.88
CA GLY A 60 -6.45 -8.44 14.50
C GLY A 60 -6.62 -7.13 13.75
N TRP A 61 -5.58 -6.35 13.50
CA TRP A 61 -5.72 -5.09 12.76
C TRP A 61 -5.52 -5.22 11.24
N VAL A 62 -5.04 -6.36 10.77
CA VAL A 62 -5.09 -6.76 9.36
C VAL A 62 -6.06 -7.93 9.23
N ARG A 63 -7.02 -7.81 8.33
CA ARG A 63 -8.02 -8.85 8.07
C ARG A 63 -7.96 -9.27 6.62
N VAL A 64 -8.01 -10.58 6.39
CA VAL A 64 -8.03 -11.16 5.06
C VAL A 64 -9.48 -11.34 4.61
N LEU A 65 -9.83 -10.80 3.45
CA LEU A 65 -11.15 -10.94 2.84
C LEU A 65 -11.04 -11.47 1.42
N THR A 66 -12.02 -12.26 1.00
CA THR A 66 -12.11 -12.71 -0.39
C THR A 66 -13.13 -11.83 -1.12
N PRO A 67 -12.74 -11.14 -2.22
CA PRO A 67 -13.70 -10.33 -2.96
C PRO A 67 -14.77 -11.18 -3.64
N GLY A 68 -15.97 -10.62 -3.77
CA GLY A 68 -17.07 -11.27 -4.44
C GLY A 68 -16.94 -11.23 -5.97
N ALA A 69 -17.38 -12.28 -6.65
CA ALA A 69 -17.34 -12.35 -8.12
C ALA A 69 -18.22 -11.27 -8.80
N ALA A 70 -19.27 -10.82 -8.13
CA ALA A 70 -20.19 -9.81 -8.66
C ALA A 70 -19.59 -8.42 -8.79
N SER A 71 -18.49 -8.16 -8.12
CA SER A 71 -17.81 -6.85 -8.13
C SER A 71 -16.75 -6.71 -9.23
N VAL A 72 -16.56 -7.75 -10.04
CA VAL A 72 -15.56 -7.73 -11.13
C VAL A 72 -16.08 -6.85 -12.28
N PRO A 73 -15.32 -5.82 -12.69
CA PRO A 73 -15.69 -5.00 -13.83
C PRO A 73 -15.80 -5.82 -15.12
N PRO A 74 -16.80 -5.55 -15.98
CA PRO A 74 -17.09 -6.38 -17.17
C PRO A 74 -16.15 -6.19 -18.36
N ASP A 75 -15.31 -5.17 -18.34
CA ASP A 75 -14.56 -4.71 -19.52
C ASP A 75 -13.17 -5.34 -19.70
N GLY A 76 -12.80 -6.31 -18.87
CA GLY A 76 -11.52 -7.01 -18.99
C GLY A 76 -10.29 -6.18 -18.64
N GLU A 77 -10.43 -4.96 -18.12
CA GLU A 77 -9.31 -4.10 -17.74
C GLU A 77 -8.38 -4.75 -16.71
N LEU A 78 -8.94 -5.64 -15.88
CA LEU A 78 -8.17 -6.32 -14.83
C LEU A 78 -7.31 -7.49 -15.36
N GLY A 79 -7.46 -7.89 -16.62
CA GLY A 79 -6.79 -9.07 -17.16
C GLY A 79 -5.27 -9.00 -17.25
N ARG A 80 -4.69 -7.79 -17.20
CA ARG A 80 -3.25 -7.56 -17.27
C ARG A 80 -2.58 -7.48 -15.89
N LEU A 81 -3.37 -7.44 -14.84
CA LEU A 81 -2.88 -7.31 -13.47
C LEU A 81 -2.62 -8.70 -12.87
N ASP A 82 -1.71 -8.77 -11.91
CA ASP A 82 -1.56 -9.99 -11.14
C ASP A 82 -2.78 -10.25 -10.23
N ASP A 83 -2.84 -11.44 -9.63
CA ASP A 83 -4.00 -11.83 -8.82
C ASP A 83 -4.20 -10.91 -7.61
N GLY A 84 -3.11 -10.55 -6.92
CA GLY A 84 -3.18 -9.67 -5.76
C GLY A 84 -3.69 -8.28 -6.09
N GLU A 85 -3.16 -7.67 -7.15
CA GLU A 85 -3.60 -6.35 -7.63
C GLU A 85 -5.07 -6.36 -8.04
N ARG A 86 -5.46 -7.37 -8.81
CA ARG A 86 -6.83 -7.54 -9.28
C ARG A 86 -7.81 -7.65 -8.11
N GLU A 87 -7.52 -8.55 -7.19
CA GLU A 87 -8.37 -8.76 -6.03
C GLU A 87 -8.42 -7.53 -5.13
N ALA A 88 -7.31 -6.79 -4.98
CA ALA A 88 -7.28 -5.56 -4.19
C ALA A 88 -8.19 -4.49 -4.80
N ILE A 89 -8.15 -4.32 -6.11
CA ILE A 89 -9.03 -3.37 -6.83
C ILE A 89 -10.50 -3.78 -6.67
N VAL A 90 -10.81 -5.06 -6.90
CA VAL A 90 -12.19 -5.57 -6.77
C VAL A 90 -12.71 -5.38 -5.35
N LEU A 91 -11.91 -5.72 -4.34
CA LEU A 91 -12.29 -5.55 -2.94
C LEU A 91 -12.51 -4.07 -2.60
N ALA A 92 -11.65 -3.19 -3.09
CA ALA A 92 -11.81 -1.75 -2.88
C ALA A 92 -13.08 -1.19 -3.53
N LEU A 93 -13.42 -1.65 -4.74
CA LEU A 93 -14.68 -1.30 -5.41
C LEU A 93 -15.90 -1.77 -4.61
N GLU A 94 -15.86 -3.01 -4.16
CA GLU A 94 -16.95 -3.63 -3.40
C GLU A 94 -17.25 -2.88 -2.11
N LEU A 95 -16.20 -2.41 -1.43
CA LEU A 95 -16.32 -1.76 -0.12
C LEU A 95 -16.34 -0.23 -0.19
N GLY A 96 -16.15 0.36 -1.37
CA GLY A 96 -15.96 1.81 -1.47
C GLY A 96 -14.71 2.28 -0.72
N ALA A 97 -13.68 1.45 -0.67
CA ALA A 97 -12.50 1.66 0.17
C ALA A 97 -11.43 2.54 -0.48
N LEU A 98 -10.58 3.13 0.36
CA LEU A 98 -9.29 3.67 -0.07
C LEU A 98 -8.39 2.49 -0.45
N LEU A 99 -7.74 2.55 -1.60
CA LEU A 99 -6.81 1.54 -2.06
C LEU A 99 -5.36 2.01 -1.87
N VAL A 100 -4.56 1.18 -1.20
CA VAL A 100 -3.12 1.39 -1.04
C VAL A 100 -2.40 0.52 -2.06
N ILE A 101 -1.83 1.14 -3.09
CA ILE A 101 -1.23 0.46 -4.22
C ILE A 101 -0.09 1.29 -4.82
N ASP A 102 1.02 0.65 -5.16
CA ASP A 102 2.19 1.31 -5.74
C ASP A 102 2.36 1.05 -7.24
N GLU A 103 1.97 -0.14 -7.71
CA GLU A 103 2.22 -0.54 -9.09
C GLU A 103 1.50 0.36 -10.10
N ARG A 104 2.25 0.80 -11.11
CA ARG A 104 1.79 1.78 -12.11
C ARG A 104 0.51 1.34 -12.82
N ASP A 105 0.49 0.11 -13.30
CA ASP A 105 -0.65 -0.40 -14.08
C ASP A 105 -1.89 -0.55 -13.21
N GLY A 106 -1.73 -1.06 -11.99
CA GLY A 106 -2.82 -1.14 -11.02
C GLY A 106 -3.37 0.23 -10.64
N ARG A 107 -2.51 1.22 -10.43
CA ARG A 107 -2.92 2.61 -10.15
C ARG A 107 -3.71 3.22 -11.31
N ALA A 108 -3.27 2.98 -12.54
CA ALA A 108 -3.97 3.48 -13.73
C ALA A 108 -5.38 2.88 -13.84
N VAL A 109 -5.52 1.59 -13.65
CA VAL A 109 -6.82 0.90 -13.66
C VAL A 109 -7.71 1.42 -12.53
N ALA A 110 -7.20 1.47 -11.31
CA ALA A 110 -7.93 1.95 -10.15
C ALA A 110 -8.44 3.39 -10.34
N THR A 111 -7.63 4.27 -10.92
CA THR A 111 -8.02 5.64 -11.22
C THR A 111 -9.16 5.69 -12.24
N ARG A 112 -9.08 4.90 -13.31
CA ARG A 112 -10.16 4.83 -14.32
C ARG A 112 -11.47 4.33 -13.71
N LEU A 113 -11.39 3.44 -12.74
CA LEU A 113 -12.56 2.91 -12.04
C LEU A 113 -13.10 3.83 -10.93
N GLY A 114 -12.49 5.00 -10.75
CA GLY A 114 -12.96 6.01 -9.79
C GLY A 114 -12.58 5.73 -8.34
N LEU A 115 -11.63 4.83 -8.09
CA LEU A 115 -11.15 4.55 -6.74
C LEU A 115 -10.28 5.68 -6.22
N ARG A 116 -10.41 5.97 -4.93
CA ARG A 116 -9.43 6.77 -4.20
C ARG A 116 -8.23 5.87 -3.89
N LEU A 117 -7.03 6.37 -4.14
CA LEU A 117 -5.81 5.59 -3.91
C LEU A 117 -4.69 6.42 -3.31
N THR A 118 -3.80 5.73 -2.63
CA THR A 118 -2.52 6.24 -2.15
C THR A 118 -1.47 5.14 -2.34
N GLY A 119 -0.22 5.49 -2.15
CA GLY A 119 0.89 4.53 -2.21
C GLY A 119 1.83 4.73 -1.04
N THR A 120 2.96 4.04 -1.06
CA THR A 120 3.97 4.12 0.00
C THR A 120 4.46 5.55 0.21
N LEU A 121 4.73 6.30 -0.86
CA LEU A 121 5.15 7.70 -0.74
C LEU A 121 4.09 8.54 -0.01
N GLY A 122 2.83 8.42 -0.40
CA GLY A 122 1.73 9.16 0.23
C GLY A 122 1.57 8.83 1.71
N LEU A 123 1.72 7.56 2.07
CA LEU A 123 1.67 7.12 3.48
C LEU A 123 2.82 7.71 4.30
N LEU A 124 4.03 7.75 3.74
CA LEU A 124 5.20 8.32 4.42
C LEU A 124 5.08 9.84 4.56
N VAL A 125 4.53 10.53 3.56
CA VAL A 125 4.22 11.98 3.65
C VAL A 125 3.24 12.23 4.80
N GLU A 126 2.16 11.48 4.87
CA GLU A 126 1.18 11.60 5.94
C GLU A 126 1.81 11.31 7.31
N ALA A 127 2.63 10.27 7.40
CA ALA A 127 3.33 9.92 8.63
C ALA A 127 4.28 11.05 9.07
N LYS A 128 4.99 11.68 8.14
CA LYS A 128 5.85 12.82 8.44
C LYS A 128 5.03 14.02 8.93
N ASN A 129 3.94 14.34 8.26
CA ASN A 129 3.06 15.45 8.64
C ASN A 129 2.44 15.26 10.04
N ARG A 130 2.25 14.02 10.45
CA ARG A 130 1.78 13.67 11.79
C ARG A 130 2.90 13.47 12.81
N ALA A 131 4.14 13.75 12.44
CA ALA A 131 5.34 13.56 13.28
C ALA A 131 5.53 12.11 13.75
N LEU A 132 5.08 11.14 12.97
CA LEU A 132 5.23 9.71 13.26
C LEU A 132 6.59 9.17 12.80
N ILE A 133 7.24 9.86 11.87
CA ILE A 133 8.61 9.59 11.42
C ILE A 133 9.43 10.87 11.50
N PRO A 134 10.74 10.79 11.82
CA PRO A 134 11.58 11.99 11.97
C PRO A 134 11.96 12.63 10.63
N SER A 135 12.13 11.83 9.57
CA SER A 135 12.61 12.32 8.27
C SER A 135 12.03 11.50 7.13
N LEU A 136 11.30 12.17 6.24
CA LEU A 136 10.82 11.55 4.99
C LEU A 136 11.99 11.20 4.08
N ARG A 137 12.98 12.08 3.98
CA ARG A 137 14.19 11.84 3.17
C ARG A 137 14.88 10.54 3.57
N SER A 138 15.12 10.33 4.87
CA SER A 138 15.78 9.13 5.37
C SER A 138 15.00 7.86 5.03
N GLU A 139 13.69 7.88 5.17
CA GLU A 139 12.86 6.71 4.82
C GLU A 139 12.91 6.42 3.31
N LEU A 140 12.85 7.45 2.46
CA LEU A 140 12.94 7.29 1.01
C LEU A 140 14.31 6.78 0.57
N GLU A 141 15.39 7.27 1.17
CA GLU A 141 16.75 6.78 0.91
C GLU A 141 16.87 5.29 1.24
N ARG A 142 16.32 4.87 2.38
CA ARG A 142 16.29 3.46 2.77
C ARG A 142 15.47 2.62 1.78
N LEU A 143 14.29 3.09 1.38
CA LEU A 143 13.46 2.39 0.39
C LEU A 143 14.20 2.16 -0.93
N LEU A 144 14.87 3.21 -1.43
CA LEU A 144 15.57 3.14 -2.71
C LEU A 144 16.78 2.21 -2.67
N VAL A 145 17.44 2.07 -1.52
CA VAL A 145 18.62 1.24 -1.34
C VAL A 145 18.25 -0.21 -0.96
N GLU A 146 17.32 -0.37 -0.02
CA GLU A 146 17.01 -1.66 0.60
C GLU A 146 15.94 -2.47 -0.15
N THR A 147 15.20 -1.84 -1.06
CA THR A 147 14.10 -2.47 -1.79
C THR A 147 14.16 -2.15 -3.28
N ASN A 148 13.22 -2.70 -4.04
CA ASN A 148 13.05 -2.37 -5.45
C ASN A 148 12.04 -1.23 -5.68
N PHE A 149 11.71 -0.48 -4.62
CA PHE A 149 10.85 0.70 -4.76
C PHE A 149 11.47 1.71 -5.72
N ARG A 150 10.67 2.24 -6.63
CA ARG A 150 11.06 3.31 -7.56
C ARG A 150 9.97 4.36 -7.64
N CYS A 151 10.40 5.59 -7.75
CA CYS A 151 9.52 6.74 -7.83
C CYS A 151 10.21 7.84 -8.66
N ALA A 152 9.43 8.58 -9.43
CA ALA A 152 9.97 9.70 -10.20
C ALA A 152 10.60 10.75 -9.27
N GLU A 153 11.77 11.26 -9.66
CA GLU A 153 12.48 12.28 -8.89
C GLU A 153 11.61 13.49 -8.61
N SER A 154 10.80 13.92 -9.60
CA SER A 154 9.89 15.05 -9.45
C SER A 154 8.85 14.83 -8.33
N LEU A 155 8.37 13.60 -8.15
CA LEU A 155 7.43 13.26 -7.07
C LEU A 155 8.12 13.29 -5.71
N ILE A 156 9.37 12.80 -5.64
CA ILE A 156 10.18 12.85 -4.42
C ILE A 156 10.40 14.30 -4.01
N GLN A 157 10.80 15.16 -4.94
CA GLN A 157 11.03 16.58 -4.68
C GLN A 157 9.75 17.28 -4.20
N THR A 158 8.62 17.01 -4.85
CA THR A 158 7.32 17.54 -4.43
C THR A 158 6.97 17.12 -3.01
N ALA A 159 7.18 15.83 -2.69
CA ALA A 159 6.91 15.31 -1.36
C ALA A 159 7.79 15.95 -0.29
N LEU A 160 9.09 16.12 -0.57
CA LEU A 160 10.02 16.76 0.36
C LEU A 160 9.70 18.23 0.59
N LEU A 161 9.25 18.95 -0.44
CA LEU A 161 8.75 20.32 -0.32
C LEU A 161 7.50 20.36 0.58
N GLU A 162 6.56 19.48 0.35
CA GLU A 162 5.30 19.41 1.11
C GLU A 162 5.53 19.23 2.61
N VAL A 163 6.50 18.40 2.99
CA VAL A 163 6.80 18.15 4.40
C VAL A 163 7.84 19.11 4.98
N GLY A 164 8.32 20.08 4.21
CA GLY A 164 9.27 21.09 4.66
C GLY A 164 10.71 20.62 4.81
N GLU A 165 11.10 19.51 4.17
CA GLU A 165 12.48 19.00 4.24
C GLU A 165 13.40 19.58 3.17
N ILE A 166 12.86 20.27 2.18
CA ILE A 166 13.60 21.14 1.25
C ILE A 166 12.84 22.45 1.10
N SER A 167 13.59 23.50 0.76
CA SER A 167 13.00 24.82 0.54
C SER A 167 12.56 25.01 -0.91
N PRO A 168 11.47 25.76 -1.19
CA PRO A 168 11.14 26.15 -2.55
C PRO A 168 12.22 27.06 -3.14
N HIS A 169 12.49 26.91 -4.45
CA HIS A 169 13.43 27.77 -5.21
C HIS A 169 12.75 29.02 -5.74
#